data_ccc2b3a465170ad238d52bcc0619d195
#
_entry.id   ccc2b3a465170ad238d52bcc0619d195
#
_cell.length_a   1.000
_cell.length_b   1.000
_cell.length_c   1.000
_cell.angle_alpha   90.00
_cell.angle_beta   90.00
_cell.angle_gamma   90.00
#
_symmetry.space_group_name_H-M   'P 1'
#
loop_
_entity.id
_entity.type
_entity.pdbx_description
1 polymer ?
#
loop_
_entity_poly.entity_id
_entity_poly.type
_entity_poly.pdbx_seq_one_letter_code
_entity_poly.pdbx_strand_id
1 'polypeptide(L)'
;MSAVTSLSESAVPAGSGESALGDLSNPASASRRAKDRTATIAMHSAFVLALVPLVWILWTVISHGYRMLLTSQWWMNSQRGVTVRDFGGGAYHAIIGTLLQAGVTAVISVPIGILTAIYLVEYGRGVAARAVSFMVDVLTGIPSIVAALTVYALWISTFGLSRVGFAVSLALVLLMVPTIVRSTEEMLKLVPNELREASYALGVPKWKTIMRIVLPTAFSGILTGVLLGLARVMGETAPLLILGPYTKSINFDLFSGNMASLPTMINQDRTEFLDAAVQRTWGAALTLILVVMLLNLAGRLIARFGKV
;
A
#
# COMPACT_ATOMS: atom_id res chain seq x y z
N MET A 1 67.07 61.51 10.37
CA MET A 1 66.33 61.96 9.19
C MET A 1 65.32 60.83 8.91
N SER A 2 64.17 60.85 9.53
CA SER A 2 62.88 61.50 9.18
C SER A 2 62.30 61.02 7.84
N ALA A 3 61.30 60.11 7.93
CA ALA A 3 60.05 60.22 7.17
C ALA A 3 59.09 59.19 7.70
N VAL A 4 58.17 59.63 8.55
CA VAL A 4 56.96 58.94 8.95
C VAL A 4 55.93 59.13 7.82
N THR A 5 55.55 58.05 7.14
CA THR A 5 54.49 58.11 6.12
C THR A 5 53.20 57.69 6.77
N SER A 6 52.31 58.66 6.88
CA SER A 6 50.93 58.52 7.36
C SER A 6 50.09 57.60 6.42
N LEU A 7 49.61 56.48 6.92
CA LEU A 7 48.56 55.69 6.26
C LEU A 7 47.21 56.38 6.54
N SER A 8 46.60 56.89 5.49
CA SER A 8 45.21 57.37 5.50
C SER A 8 44.24 56.29 5.75
N GLU A 9 43.51 56.46 6.81
CA GLU A 9 42.33 55.65 7.20
C GLU A 9 41.23 55.90 6.16
N SER A 10 41.05 54.91 5.24
CA SER A 10 39.92 54.93 4.31
C SER A 10 38.66 54.48 5.05
N ALA A 11 37.80 55.45 5.32
CA ALA A 11 36.47 55.19 5.90
C ALA A 11 35.70 54.19 5.06
N VAL A 12 35.32 53.07 5.68
CA VAL A 12 34.33 52.13 5.15
C VAL A 12 32.97 52.82 5.20
N PRO A 13 32.21 52.90 4.09
CA PRO A 13 30.89 53.50 4.15
C PRO A 13 29.94 52.53 4.93
N ALA A 14 29.56 52.98 6.12
CA ALA A 14 28.44 52.40 6.85
C ALA A 14 27.16 52.76 6.12
N GLY A 15 26.53 51.76 5.45
CA GLY A 15 25.25 52.04 4.84
C GLY A 15 24.87 51.12 3.70
N SER A 16 24.69 49.80 3.93
CA SER A 16 23.92 48.95 3.02
C SER A 16 23.39 47.66 3.66
N GLY A 17 23.48 47.53 4.98
CA GLY A 17 23.00 46.33 5.69
C GLY A 17 21.55 46.39 6.20
N GLU A 18 20.93 47.57 6.27
CA GLU A 18 19.59 47.73 6.87
C GLU A 18 18.41 47.65 5.88
N SER A 19 18.67 47.70 4.59
CA SER A 19 17.57 47.64 3.59
C SER A 19 17.11 46.22 3.21
N ALA A 20 17.86 45.18 3.57
CA ALA A 20 17.49 43.81 3.25
C ALA A 20 16.52 43.16 4.28
N LEU A 21 16.47 43.70 5.51
CA LEU A 21 15.56 43.18 6.56
C LEU A 21 14.25 43.96 6.68
N GLY A 22 14.13 45.10 5.97
CA GLY A 22 12.98 46.00 6.04
C GLY A 22 11.70 45.48 5.34
N ASP A 23 11.78 44.43 4.53
CA ASP A 23 10.64 43.98 3.72
C ASP A 23 9.85 42.80 4.33
N LEU A 24 10.27 42.26 5.46
CA LEU A 24 9.56 41.17 6.16
C LEU A 24 8.39 41.67 7.02
N SER A 25 8.32 42.99 7.28
CA SER A 25 7.25 43.62 8.06
C SER A 25 6.11 44.19 7.20
N ASN A 26 6.24 44.14 5.87
CA ASN A 26 5.22 44.70 4.98
C ASN A 26 4.00 43.75 4.93
N PRO A 27 2.83 44.15 5.49
CA PRO A 27 1.66 43.27 5.49
C PRO A 27 1.26 42.94 4.04
N ALA A 28 1.20 41.67 3.74
CA ALA A 28 0.84 41.15 2.42
C ALA A 28 -0.30 41.97 1.81
N SER A 29 -0.14 42.46 0.58
CA SER A 29 -1.12 43.34 -0.07
C SER A 29 -2.51 42.69 -0.04
N ALA A 30 -3.58 43.48 0.02
CA ALA A 30 -4.96 42.98 0.05
C ALA A 30 -5.23 41.98 -1.09
N SER A 31 -4.61 42.19 -2.26
CA SER A 31 -4.69 41.27 -3.40
C SER A 31 -4.03 39.92 -3.12
N ARG A 32 -2.88 39.87 -2.46
CA ARG A 32 -2.23 38.60 -2.06
C ARG A 32 -3.08 37.85 -1.04
N ARG A 33 -3.59 38.53 -0.02
CA ARG A 33 -4.50 37.93 0.98
C ARG A 33 -5.79 37.39 0.35
N ALA A 34 -6.37 38.11 -0.62
CA ALA A 34 -7.55 37.63 -1.35
C ALA A 34 -7.23 36.36 -2.16
N LYS A 35 -6.09 36.34 -2.88
CA LYS A 35 -5.65 35.13 -3.63
C LYS A 35 -5.38 33.95 -2.71
N ASP A 36 -4.70 34.16 -1.58
CA ASP A 36 -4.44 33.10 -0.61
C ASP A 36 -5.74 32.55 -0.01
N ARG A 37 -6.68 33.43 0.34
CA ARG A 37 -7.99 33.00 0.83
C ARG A 37 -8.78 32.22 -0.23
N THR A 38 -8.75 32.67 -1.47
CA THR A 38 -9.41 31.95 -2.58
C THR A 38 -8.77 30.58 -2.82
N ALA A 39 -7.43 30.51 -2.83
CA ALA A 39 -6.69 29.25 -2.96
C ALA A 39 -7.01 28.31 -1.79
N THR A 40 -7.04 28.82 -0.56
CA THR A 40 -7.37 28.04 0.64
C THR A 40 -8.80 27.49 0.57
N ILE A 41 -9.77 28.33 0.17
CA ILE A 41 -11.16 27.88 -0.03
C ILE A 41 -11.23 26.81 -1.12
N ALA A 42 -10.54 27.02 -2.26
CA ALA A 42 -10.51 26.06 -3.35
C ALA A 42 -9.93 24.71 -2.93
N MET A 43 -8.82 24.72 -2.15
CA MET A 43 -8.22 23.49 -1.60
C MET A 43 -9.16 22.75 -0.65
N HIS A 44 -9.81 23.47 0.28
CA HIS A 44 -10.77 22.85 1.20
C HIS A 44 -12.02 22.34 0.44
N SER A 45 -12.51 23.07 -0.54
CA SER A 45 -13.63 22.65 -1.36
C SER A 45 -13.30 21.38 -2.17
N ALA A 46 -12.12 21.32 -2.77
CA ALA A 46 -11.65 20.14 -3.49
C ALA A 46 -11.52 18.92 -2.55
N PHE A 47 -11.00 19.13 -1.33
CA PHE A 47 -10.91 18.07 -0.31
C PHE A 47 -12.30 17.56 0.09
N VAL A 48 -13.23 18.46 0.42
CA VAL A 48 -14.62 18.08 0.76
C VAL A 48 -15.29 17.36 -0.40
N LEU A 49 -15.13 17.86 -1.63
CA LEU A 49 -15.69 17.23 -2.83
C LEU A 49 -15.16 15.82 -3.05
N ALA A 50 -13.87 15.57 -2.77
CA ALA A 50 -13.27 14.24 -2.85
C ALA A 50 -13.78 13.29 -1.75
N LEU A 51 -14.18 13.81 -0.58
CA LEU A 51 -14.75 13.00 0.51
C LEU A 51 -16.19 12.56 0.24
N VAL A 52 -16.98 13.33 -0.51
CA VAL A 52 -18.39 13.01 -0.76
C VAL A 52 -18.58 11.61 -1.34
N PRO A 53 -17.93 11.19 -2.45
CA PRO A 53 -18.10 9.85 -3.00
C PRO A 53 -17.60 8.78 -2.04
N LEU A 54 -16.53 9.02 -1.29
CA LEU A 54 -15.99 8.08 -0.30
C LEU A 54 -17.01 7.81 0.81
N VAL A 55 -17.56 8.88 1.41
CA VAL A 55 -18.56 8.76 2.47
C VAL A 55 -19.83 8.09 1.95
N TRP A 56 -20.25 8.44 0.73
CA TRP A 56 -21.42 7.83 0.08
C TRP A 56 -21.23 6.33 -0.12
N ILE A 57 -20.12 5.89 -0.69
CA ILE A 57 -19.81 4.45 -0.89
C ILE A 57 -19.80 3.73 0.45
N LEU A 58 -19.10 4.26 1.46
CA LEU A 58 -19.04 3.65 2.79
C LEU A 58 -20.43 3.54 3.43
N TRP A 59 -21.21 4.61 3.35
CA TRP A 59 -22.60 4.61 3.84
C TRP A 59 -23.45 3.55 3.14
N THR A 60 -23.37 3.47 1.82
CA THR A 60 -24.11 2.50 1.03
C THR A 60 -23.74 1.08 1.38
N VAL A 61 -22.43 0.76 1.47
CA VAL A 61 -21.96 -0.58 1.84
C VAL A 61 -22.38 -0.95 3.25
N ILE A 62 -22.25 -0.04 4.20
CA ILE A 62 -22.65 -0.27 5.60
C ILE A 62 -24.16 -0.47 5.70
N SER A 63 -24.96 0.43 5.12
CA SER A 63 -26.42 0.38 5.24
C SER A 63 -27.07 -0.85 4.62
N HIS A 64 -26.46 -1.43 3.58
CA HIS A 64 -26.97 -2.63 2.92
C HIS A 64 -26.30 -3.92 3.45
N GLY A 65 -25.04 -3.86 3.89
CA GLY A 65 -24.26 -5.05 4.28
C GLY A 65 -24.38 -5.44 5.75
N TYR A 66 -24.73 -4.52 6.66
CA TYR A 66 -24.63 -4.76 8.11
C TYR A 66 -25.49 -5.94 8.61
N ARG A 67 -26.66 -6.16 8.01
CA ARG A 67 -27.58 -7.24 8.42
C ARG A 67 -26.93 -8.62 8.31
N MET A 68 -26.16 -8.86 7.25
CA MET A 68 -25.45 -10.13 7.05
C MET A 68 -24.41 -10.37 8.14
N LEU A 69 -23.66 -9.34 8.52
CA LEU A 69 -22.60 -9.44 9.51
C LEU A 69 -23.10 -9.72 10.93
N LEU A 70 -24.36 -9.38 11.23
CA LEU A 70 -24.99 -9.66 12.54
C LEU A 70 -25.41 -11.13 12.70
N THR A 71 -25.43 -11.92 11.63
CA THR A 71 -25.79 -13.34 11.67
C THR A 71 -24.55 -14.20 11.92
N SER A 72 -24.59 -15.10 12.91
CA SER A 72 -23.49 -16.04 13.17
C SER A 72 -23.21 -16.95 11.98
N GLN A 73 -24.23 -17.30 11.22
CA GLN A 73 -24.11 -18.12 10.01
C GLN A 73 -23.19 -17.48 8.96
N TRP A 74 -23.14 -16.15 8.87
CA TRP A 74 -22.27 -15.43 7.94
C TRP A 74 -20.78 -15.74 8.15
N TRP A 75 -20.39 -15.87 9.40
CA TRP A 75 -19.00 -16.08 9.80
C TRP A 75 -18.57 -17.54 9.90
N MET A 76 -19.52 -18.47 9.98
CA MET A 76 -19.24 -19.89 10.23
C MET A 76 -19.58 -20.79 9.05
N ASN A 77 -20.49 -20.38 8.18
CA ASN A 77 -20.97 -21.22 7.08
C ASN A 77 -20.36 -20.82 5.74
N SER A 78 -20.36 -21.79 4.81
CA SER A 78 -20.09 -21.55 3.39
C SER A 78 -21.39 -21.34 2.61
N GLN A 79 -21.29 -21.16 1.29
CA GLN A 79 -22.44 -21.15 0.38
C GLN A 79 -22.74 -22.54 -0.21
N ARG A 80 -22.15 -23.62 0.31
CA ARG A 80 -22.39 -24.96 -0.20
C ARG A 80 -23.87 -25.33 -0.06
N GLY A 81 -24.52 -25.73 -1.18
CA GLY A 81 -25.93 -26.06 -1.21
C GLY A 81 -26.88 -24.85 -1.23
N VAL A 82 -26.38 -23.64 -1.13
CA VAL A 82 -27.19 -22.41 -1.17
C VAL A 82 -27.40 -21.98 -2.63
N THR A 83 -28.66 -21.79 -2.99
CA THR A 83 -29.04 -21.27 -4.33
C THR A 83 -29.10 -19.76 -4.33
N VAL A 84 -29.27 -19.17 -5.51
CA VAL A 84 -29.37 -17.70 -5.66
C VAL A 84 -30.61 -17.15 -4.96
N ARG A 85 -31.65 -17.99 -4.79
CA ARG A 85 -32.95 -17.59 -4.19
C ARG A 85 -32.98 -17.72 -2.67
N ASP A 86 -32.04 -18.47 -2.11
CA ASP A 86 -32.08 -18.78 -0.68
C ASP A 86 -31.52 -17.60 0.12
N PHE A 87 -32.27 -17.16 1.12
CA PHE A 87 -31.77 -16.28 2.15
C PHE A 87 -30.94 -17.09 3.14
N GLY A 88 -29.64 -16.90 3.16
CA GLY A 88 -28.72 -17.61 4.02
C GLY A 88 -27.38 -17.90 3.35
N GLY A 89 -26.65 -18.83 3.93
CA GLY A 89 -25.25 -19.07 3.60
C GLY A 89 -24.32 -18.08 4.31
N GLY A 90 -23.04 -18.30 4.16
CA GLY A 90 -22.03 -17.49 4.81
C GLY A 90 -20.84 -17.17 3.91
N ALA A 91 -19.96 -16.33 4.41
CA ALA A 91 -18.76 -15.90 3.69
C ALA A 91 -17.49 -16.62 4.16
N TYR A 92 -17.58 -17.58 5.09
CA TYR A 92 -16.41 -18.22 5.69
C TYR A 92 -15.43 -18.79 4.65
N HIS A 93 -15.92 -19.49 3.63
CA HIS A 93 -15.12 -20.04 2.54
C HIS A 93 -14.34 -18.94 1.77
N ALA A 94 -14.97 -17.80 1.54
CA ALA A 94 -14.38 -16.67 0.83
C ALA A 94 -13.42 -15.87 1.72
N ILE A 95 -13.70 -15.72 3.01
CA ILE A 95 -12.82 -15.10 4.00
C ILE A 95 -11.52 -15.89 4.11
N ILE A 96 -11.61 -17.20 4.32
CA ILE A 96 -10.44 -18.08 4.42
C ILE A 96 -9.59 -18.03 3.15
N GLY A 97 -10.21 -18.15 1.97
CA GLY A 97 -9.45 -18.09 0.73
C GLY A 97 -8.78 -16.73 0.49
N THR A 98 -9.45 -15.61 0.85
CA THR A 98 -8.82 -14.29 0.78
C THR A 98 -7.60 -14.20 1.70
N LEU A 99 -7.71 -14.66 2.94
CA LEU A 99 -6.62 -14.62 3.91
C LEU A 99 -5.46 -15.53 3.53
N LEU A 100 -5.74 -16.74 3.03
CA LEU A 100 -4.71 -17.67 2.58
C LEU A 100 -3.94 -17.14 1.37
N GLN A 101 -4.65 -16.67 0.34
CA GLN A 101 -4.03 -16.11 -0.87
C GLN A 101 -3.22 -14.86 -0.54
N ALA A 102 -3.79 -13.93 0.23
CA ALA A 102 -3.09 -12.71 0.66
C ALA A 102 -1.90 -13.03 1.59
N GLY A 103 -2.04 -14.00 2.48
CA GLY A 103 -0.98 -14.45 3.37
C GLY A 103 0.24 -14.98 2.62
N VAL A 104 0.01 -15.91 1.67
CA VAL A 104 1.10 -16.45 0.83
C VAL A 104 1.72 -15.36 -0.04
N THR A 105 0.89 -14.48 -0.60
CA THR A 105 1.39 -13.31 -1.35
C THR A 105 2.32 -12.48 -0.48
N ALA A 106 1.93 -12.16 0.75
CA ALA A 106 2.74 -11.38 1.68
C ALA A 106 4.06 -12.10 2.06
N VAL A 107 3.99 -13.40 2.38
CA VAL A 107 5.17 -14.20 2.73
C VAL A 107 6.25 -14.18 1.63
N ILE A 108 5.83 -14.14 0.37
CA ILE A 108 6.75 -14.08 -0.77
C ILE A 108 7.15 -12.63 -1.06
N SER A 109 6.19 -11.71 -1.13
CA SER A 109 6.43 -10.34 -1.59
C SER A 109 7.19 -9.49 -0.58
N VAL A 110 6.94 -9.67 0.72
CA VAL A 110 7.55 -8.82 1.76
C VAL A 110 9.07 -9.00 1.81
N PRO A 111 9.63 -10.22 1.90
CA PRO A 111 11.09 -10.40 1.88
C PRO A 111 11.71 -9.89 0.58
N ILE A 112 11.15 -10.26 -0.57
CA ILE A 112 11.66 -9.84 -1.88
C ILE A 112 11.65 -8.32 -2.00
N GLY A 113 10.54 -7.68 -1.65
CA GLY A 113 10.39 -6.22 -1.76
C GLY A 113 11.35 -5.47 -0.84
N ILE A 114 11.44 -5.87 0.43
CA ILE A 114 12.34 -5.21 1.40
C ILE A 114 13.81 -5.41 1.00
N LEU A 115 14.22 -6.63 0.63
CA LEU A 115 15.60 -6.90 0.24
C LEU A 115 15.98 -6.14 -1.05
N THR A 116 15.07 -6.04 -2.02
CA THR A 116 15.28 -5.26 -3.23
C THR A 116 15.43 -3.78 -2.91
N ALA A 117 14.60 -3.21 -2.04
CA ALA A 117 14.69 -1.82 -1.62
C ALA A 117 16.00 -1.53 -0.86
N ILE A 118 16.42 -2.42 0.04
CA ILE A 118 17.71 -2.32 0.73
C ILE A 118 18.85 -2.34 -0.30
N TYR A 119 18.79 -3.24 -1.28
CA TYR A 119 19.78 -3.26 -2.34
C TYR A 119 19.83 -1.93 -3.07
N LEU A 120 18.70 -1.40 -3.52
CA LEU A 120 18.63 -0.15 -4.29
C LEU A 120 19.14 1.06 -3.51
N VAL A 121 18.79 1.19 -2.23
CA VAL A 121 19.16 2.35 -1.40
C VAL A 121 20.57 2.25 -0.87
N GLU A 122 20.96 1.09 -0.35
CA GLU A 122 22.19 0.95 0.41
C GLU A 122 23.38 0.44 -0.43
N TYR A 123 23.13 -0.42 -1.39
CA TYR A 123 24.17 -1.07 -2.18
C TYR A 123 24.13 -0.73 -3.66
N GLY A 124 22.97 -0.31 -4.19
CA GLY A 124 22.75 -0.17 -5.62
C GLY A 124 23.62 0.90 -6.26
N ARG A 125 24.52 0.49 -7.17
CA ARG A 125 25.36 1.38 -7.99
C ARG A 125 25.45 0.86 -9.41
N GLY A 126 25.62 1.77 -10.36
CA GLY A 126 25.87 1.45 -11.76
C GLY A 126 24.67 0.89 -12.52
N VAL A 127 24.94 0.02 -13.48
CA VAL A 127 23.95 -0.48 -14.46
C VAL A 127 22.95 -1.44 -13.82
N ALA A 128 23.40 -2.31 -12.91
CA ALA A 128 22.53 -3.30 -12.28
C ALA A 128 21.43 -2.64 -11.43
N ALA A 129 21.76 -1.62 -10.63
CA ALA A 129 20.76 -0.92 -9.84
C ALA A 129 19.75 -0.18 -10.74
N ARG A 130 20.20 0.41 -11.83
CA ARG A 130 19.30 1.06 -12.81
C ARG A 130 18.37 0.05 -13.47
N ALA A 131 18.88 -1.13 -13.83
CA ALA A 131 18.06 -2.19 -14.40
C ALA A 131 16.99 -2.69 -13.43
N VAL A 132 17.36 -2.95 -12.16
CA VAL A 132 16.39 -3.37 -11.12
C VAL A 132 15.35 -2.29 -10.87
N SER A 133 15.76 -1.01 -10.73
CA SER A 133 14.81 0.09 -10.56
C SER A 133 13.86 0.20 -11.76
N PHE A 134 14.38 0.10 -12.98
CA PHE A 134 13.55 0.10 -14.19
C PHE A 134 12.55 -1.07 -14.22
N MET A 135 12.98 -2.29 -13.85
CA MET A 135 12.06 -3.43 -13.76
C MET A 135 10.93 -3.19 -12.74
N VAL A 136 11.26 -2.61 -11.58
CA VAL A 136 10.25 -2.25 -10.55
C VAL A 136 9.28 -1.22 -11.10
N ASP A 137 9.76 -0.21 -11.84
CA ASP A 137 8.90 0.80 -12.47
C ASP A 137 7.96 0.19 -13.52
N VAL A 138 8.48 -0.69 -14.36
CA VAL A 138 7.66 -1.43 -15.33
C VAL A 138 6.60 -2.25 -14.62
N LEU A 139 6.97 -3.02 -13.59
CA LEU A 139 6.01 -3.80 -12.81
C LEU A 139 4.93 -2.94 -12.13
N THR A 140 5.28 -1.74 -11.68
CA THR A 140 4.30 -0.79 -11.08
C THR A 140 3.25 -0.35 -12.11
N GLY A 141 3.63 -0.24 -13.39
CA GLY A 141 2.75 0.17 -14.48
C GLY A 141 1.93 -0.96 -15.12
N ILE A 142 2.18 -2.22 -14.78
CA ILE A 142 1.49 -3.35 -15.40
C ILE A 142 0.02 -3.42 -14.93
N PRO A 143 -0.97 -3.46 -15.84
CA PRO A 143 -2.35 -3.75 -15.48
C PRO A 143 -2.49 -5.12 -14.82
N SER A 144 -3.33 -5.24 -13.79
CA SER A 144 -3.50 -6.48 -13.02
C SER A 144 -3.93 -7.68 -13.87
N ILE A 145 -4.69 -7.42 -14.95
CA ILE A 145 -5.08 -8.46 -15.91
C ILE A 145 -3.86 -9.02 -16.66
N VAL A 146 -2.87 -8.19 -16.98
CA VAL A 146 -1.65 -8.62 -17.67
C VAL A 146 -0.79 -9.48 -16.73
N ALA A 147 -0.66 -9.10 -15.47
CA ALA A 147 0.01 -9.92 -14.46
C ALA A 147 -0.66 -11.31 -14.34
N ALA A 148 -1.99 -11.35 -14.33
CA ALA A 148 -2.74 -12.60 -14.30
C ALA A 148 -2.52 -13.46 -15.55
N LEU A 149 -2.54 -12.86 -16.74
CA LEU A 149 -2.30 -13.55 -18.01
C LEU A 149 -0.85 -14.06 -18.12
N THR A 150 0.11 -13.34 -17.57
CA THR A 150 1.52 -13.79 -17.50
C THR A 150 1.63 -15.08 -16.68
N VAL A 151 1.02 -15.09 -15.49
CA VAL A 151 1.00 -16.31 -14.65
C VAL A 151 0.19 -17.42 -15.33
N TYR A 152 -0.92 -17.09 -15.98
CA TYR A 152 -1.70 -18.08 -16.76
C TYR A 152 -0.84 -18.72 -17.84
N ALA A 153 -0.13 -17.93 -18.63
CA ALA A 153 0.73 -18.43 -19.70
C ALA A 153 1.85 -19.33 -19.17
N LEU A 154 2.50 -18.95 -18.09
CA LEU A 154 3.58 -19.73 -17.49
C LEU A 154 3.05 -20.95 -16.75
N TRP A 155 2.14 -20.76 -15.79
CA TRP A 155 1.68 -21.81 -14.88
C TRP A 155 0.81 -22.87 -15.58
N ILE A 156 -0.15 -22.41 -16.37
CA ILE A 156 -1.15 -23.28 -16.98
C ILE A 156 -0.71 -23.72 -18.39
N SER A 157 -0.37 -22.73 -19.28
CA SER A 157 -0.11 -23.07 -20.68
C SER A 157 1.26 -23.72 -20.88
N THR A 158 2.30 -23.29 -20.17
CA THR A 158 3.66 -23.81 -20.33
C THR A 158 3.91 -25.04 -19.46
N PHE A 159 3.57 -24.97 -18.17
CA PHE A 159 3.83 -26.07 -17.23
C PHE A 159 2.69 -27.07 -17.11
N GLY A 160 1.54 -26.83 -17.75
CA GLY A 160 0.38 -27.74 -17.72
C GLY A 160 -0.26 -27.90 -16.33
N LEU A 161 -0.03 -26.97 -15.42
CA LEU A 161 -0.51 -27.05 -14.04
C LEU A 161 -1.96 -26.56 -13.92
N SER A 162 -2.66 -27.02 -12.91
CA SER A 162 -4.05 -26.69 -12.68
C SER A 162 -4.25 -25.25 -12.19
N ARG A 163 -5.46 -24.71 -12.37
CA ARG A 163 -5.89 -23.45 -11.77
C ARG A 163 -6.10 -23.66 -10.28
N VAL A 164 -5.31 -23.00 -9.46
CA VAL A 164 -5.31 -23.18 -8.00
C VAL A 164 -5.08 -21.84 -7.29
N GLY A 165 -5.38 -21.79 -6.00
CA GLY A 165 -5.19 -20.58 -5.18
C GLY A 165 -3.74 -20.08 -5.16
N PHE A 166 -2.77 -20.97 -5.26
CA PHE A 166 -1.35 -20.58 -5.32
C PHE A 166 -0.99 -19.83 -6.62
N ALA A 167 -1.55 -20.22 -7.77
CA ALA A 167 -1.35 -19.48 -9.02
C ALA A 167 -1.90 -18.04 -8.92
N VAL A 168 -3.05 -17.88 -8.26
CA VAL A 168 -3.57 -16.53 -7.93
C VAL A 168 -2.57 -15.76 -7.08
N SER A 169 -2.05 -16.38 -6.00
CA SER A 169 -1.07 -15.72 -5.12
C SER A 169 0.18 -15.28 -5.89
N LEU A 170 0.68 -16.05 -6.87
CA LEU A 170 1.82 -15.65 -7.70
C LEU A 170 1.52 -14.39 -8.54
N ALA A 171 0.33 -14.28 -9.11
CA ALA A 171 -0.07 -13.07 -9.82
C ALA A 171 -0.19 -11.85 -8.90
N LEU A 172 -0.70 -12.05 -7.68
CA LEU A 172 -0.74 -11.02 -6.65
C LEU A 172 0.65 -10.61 -6.17
N VAL A 173 1.63 -11.52 -6.14
CA VAL A 173 3.05 -11.22 -5.84
C VAL A 173 3.61 -10.23 -6.86
N LEU A 174 3.36 -10.42 -8.15
CA LEU A 174 3.82 -9.48 -9.19
C LEU A 174 3.29 -8.06 -8.97
N LEU A 175 2.10 -7.92 -8.42
CA LEU A 175 1.48 -6.62 -8.12
C LEU A 175 1.95 -6.03 -6.79
N MET A 176 2.24 -6.87 -5.79
CA MET A 176 2.59 -6.44 -4.44
C MET A 176 4.06 -6.05 -4.30
N VAL A 177 4.97 -6.79 -4.93
CA VAL A 177 6.43 -6.56 -4.85
C VAL A 177 6.80 -5.12 -5.17
N PRO A 178 6.41 -4.52 -6.32
CA PRO A 178 6.81 -3.16 -6.65
C PRO A 178 6.28 -2.13 -5.64
N THR A 179 5.08 -2.33 -5.11
CA THR A 179 4.51 -1.46 -4.07
C THR A 179 5.36 -1.48 -2.80
N ILE A 180 5.80 -2.66 -2.35
CA ILE A 180 6.66 -2.81 -1.18
C ILE A 180 8.05 -2.22 -1.45
N VAL A 181 8.63 -2.47 -2.64
CA VAL A 181 9.94 -1.91 -3.00
C VAL A 181 9.91 -0.39 -2.90
N ARG A 182 8.95 0.26 -3.57
CA ARG A 182 8.89 1.72 -3.62
C ARG A 182 8.61 2.34 -2.24
N SER A 183 7.64 1.81 -1.51
CA SER A 183 7.36 2.33 -0.16
C SER A 183 8.54 2.13 0.80
N THR A 184 9.21 0.97 0.74
CA THR A 184 10.40 0.71 1.57
C THR A 184 11.58 1.60 1.16
N GLU A 185 11.81 1.79 -0.14
CA GLU A 185 12.84 2.67 -0.66
C GLU A 185 12.68 4.11 -0.14
N GLU A 186 11.45 4.64 -0.21
CA GLU A 186 11.13 5.97 0.33
C GLU A 186 11.41 6.06 1.84
N MET A 187 10.99 5.06 2.60
CA MET A 187 11.21 5.05 4.05
C MET A 187 12.69 4.95 4.42
N LEU A 188 13.48 4.15 3.69
CA LEU A 188 14.92 4.04 3.91
C LEU A 188 15.67 5.35 3.58
N LYS A 189 15.21 6.11 2.57
CA LYS A 189 15.78 7.42 2.21
C LYS A 189 15.49 8.50 3.27
N LEU A 190 14.41 8.37 4.04
CA LEU A 190 14.09 9.30 5.13
C LEU A 190 14.98 9.14 6.37
N VAL A 191 15.71 8.03 6.48
CA VAL A 191 16.64 7.84 7.61
C VAL A 191 17.83 8.79 7.43
N PRO A 192 18.15 9.64 8.43
CA PRO A 192 19.25 10.62 8.34
C PRO A 192 20.60 9.96 8.09
N ASN A 193 21.44 10.61 7.24
CA ASN A 193 22.78 10.09 6.93
C ASN A 193 23.71 10.16 8.13
N GLU A 194 23.51 11.11 9.03
CA GLU A 194 24.27 11.28 10.27
C GLU A 194 24.25 10.02 11.14
N LEU A 195 23.14 9.29 11.17
CA LEU A 195 23.04 8.01 11.88
C LEU A 195 23.95 6.94 11.26
N ARG A 196 24.04 6.92 9.93
CA ARG A 196 24.92 6.00 9.19
C ARG A 196 26.39 6.34 9.42
N GLU A 197 26.73 7.62 9.31
CA GLU A 197 28.10 8.15 9.50
C GLU A 197 28.58 7.91 10.92
N ALA A 198 27.77 8.20 11.94
CA ALA A 198 28.09 7.92 13.34
C ALA A 198 28.37 6.45 13.58
N SER A 199 27.58 5.55 12.97
CA SER A 199 27.78 4.10 13.07
C SER A 199 29.12 3.68 12.44
N TYR A 200 29.44 4.24 11.27
CA TYR A 200 30.70 3.94 10.59
C TYR A 200 31.93 4.48 11.34
N ALA A 201 31.81 5.66 11.96
CA ALA A 201 32.84 6.24 12.81
C ALA A 201 33.18 5.34 14.02
N LEU A 202 32.21 4.57 14.52
CA LEU A 202 32.40 3.56 15.57
C LEU A 202 32.91 2.21 15.04
N GLY A 203 33.28 2.11 13.76
CA GLY A 203 33.80 0.89 13.15
C GLY A 203 32.75 -0.18 12.87
N VAL A 204 31.45 0.12 12.94
CA VAL A 204 30.38 -0.84 12.68
C VAL A 204 30.28 -1.13 11.18
N PRO A 205 30.32 -2.41 10.75
CA PRO A 205 30.22 -2.76 9.34
C PRO A 205 28.82 -2.42 8.76
N LYS A 206 28.77 -2.10 7.47
CA LYS A 206 27.59 -1.60 6.77
C LYS A 206 26.33 -2.46 6.97
N TRP A 207 26.44 -3.77 6.83
CA TRP A 207 25.29 -4.68 7.01
C TRP A 207 24.69 -4.58 8.42
N LYS A 208 25.54 -4.41 9.44
CA LYS A 208 25.12 -4.30 10.84
C LYS A 208 24.47 -2.94 11.11
N THR A 209 24.97 -1.87 10.51
CA THR A 209 24.33 -0.55 10.51
C THR A 209 22.93 -0.62 9.91
N ILE A 210 22.77 -1.28 8.76
CA ILE A 210 21.47 -1.45 8.11
C ILE A 210 20.51 -2.22 9.04
N MET A 211 20.92 -3.35 9.58
CA MET A 211 20.05 -4.22 10.39
C MET A 211 19.70 -3.63 11.75
N ARG A 212 20.59 -2.87 12.39
CA ARG A 212 20.41 -2.42 13.77
C ARG A 212 20.04 -0.94 13.90
N ILE A 213 20.24 -0.13 12.86
CA ILE A 213 19.98 1.30 12.89
C ILE A 213 18.96 1.66 11.81
N VAL A 214 19.28 1.40 10.54
CA VAL A 214 18.46 1.87 9.42
C VAL A 214 17.09 1.20 9.40
N LEU A 215 17.04 -0.13 9.43
CA LEU A 215 15.77 -0.87 9.38
C LEU A 215 14.87 -0.61 10.60
N PRO A 216 15.37 -0.64 11.84
CA PRO A 216 14.52 -0.30 13.00
C PRO A 216 13.98 1.13 12.94
N THR A 217 14.79 2.09 12.50
CA THR A 217 14.37 3.51 12.35
C THR A 217 13.27 3.65 11.31
N ALA A 218 13.36 2.93 10.17
CA ALA A 218 12.37 2.94 9.09
C ALA A 218 11.19 1.99 9.32
N PHE A 219 11.21 1.14 10.33
CA PHE A 219 10.30 0.00 10.51
C PHE A 219 8.83 0.37 10.43
N SER A 220 8.40 1.42 11.13
CA SER A 220 6.99 1.84 11.16
C SER A 220 6.48 2.27 9.78
N GLY A 221 7.34 2.92 8.99
CA GLY A 221 7.02 3.31 7.62
C GLY A 221 7.00 2.12 6.66
N ILE A 222 7.99 1.22 6.76
CA ILE A 222 8.05 -0.03 5.98
C ILE A 222 6.80 -0.87 6.24
N LEU A 223 6.43 -1.08 7.51
CA LEU A 223 5.23 -1.84 7.87
C LEU A 223 3.97 -1.18 7.31
N THR A 224 3.87 0.14 7.32
CA THR A 224 2.76 0.87 6.71
C THR A 224 2.67 0.60 5.20
N GLY A 225 3.80 0.61 4.49
CA GLY A 225 3.87 0.27 3.07
C GLY A 225 3.46 -1.17 2.77
N VAL A 226 3.89 -2.12 3.60
CA VAL A 226 3.48 -3.54 3.50
C VAL A 226 1.98 -3.70 3.69
N LEU A 227 1.40 -3.04 4.70
CA LEU A 227 -0.04 -3.08 4.96
C LEU A 227 -0.86 -2.46 3.83
N LEU A 228 -0.37 -1.38 3.23
CA LEU A 228 -1.00 -0.75 2.07
C LEU A 228 -0.98 -1.69 0.86
N GLY A 229 0.16 -2.33 0.61
CA GLY A 229 0.28 -3.35 -0.44
C GLY A 229 -0.66 -4.54 -0.20
N LEU A 230 -0.76 -5.03 1.04
CA LEU A 230 -1.65 -6.12 1.41
C LEU A 230 -3.13 -5.74 1.22
N ALA A 231 -3.52 -4.54 1.69
CA ALA A 231 -4.88 -4.03 1.51
C ALA A 231 -5.27 -3.95 0.02
N ARG A 232 -4.33 -3.51 -0.82
CA ARG A 232 -4.52 -3.44 -2.27
C ARG A 232 -4.75 -4.83 -2.88
N VAL A 233 -3.88 -5.81 -2.63
CA VAL A 233 -4.00 -7.13 -3.26
C VAL A 233 -5.21 -7.92 -2.77
N MET A 234 -5.68 -7.70 -1.53
CA MET A 234 -6.91 -8.30 -1.02
C MET A 234 -8.17 -7.84 -1.77
N GLY A 235 -8.14 -6.66 -2.36
CA GLY A 235 -9.23 -6.11 -3.17
C GLY A 235 -9.11 -6.41 -4.67
N GLU A 236 -8.01 -7.00 -5.13
CA GLU A 236 -7.82 -7.32 -6.55
C GLU A 236 -8.80 -8.38 -7.01
N THR A 237 -9.32 -8.21 -8.23
CA THR A 237 -10.33 -9.11 -8.79
C THR A 237 -9.85 -9.82 -10.05
N ALA A 238 -9.11 -9.14 -10.94
CA ALA A 238 -8.72 -9.71 -12.23
C ALA A 238 -7.87 -11.00 -12.13
N PRO A 239 -6.83 -11.10 -11.29
CA PRO A 239 -6.09 -12.34 -11.10
C PRO A 239 -6.93 -13.51 -10.61
N LEU A 240 -7.87 -13.22 -9.72
CA LEU A 240 -8.74 -14.23 -9.14
C LEU A 240 -9.71 -14.79 -10.17
N LEU A 241 -10.26 -13.98 -11.05
CA LEU A 241 -11.20 -14.43 -12.10
C LEU A 241 -10.52 -15.27 -13.18
N ILE A 242 -9.25 -14.98 -13.49
CA ILE A 242 -8.51 -15.68 -14.54
C ILE A 242 -7.90 -16.99 -14.02
N LEU A 243 -7.32 -16.99 -12.83
CA LEU A 243 -6.50 -18.07 -12.30
C LEU A 243 -7.22 -18.95 -11.26
N GLY A 244 -8.24 -18.42 -10.59
CA GLY A 244 -8.92 -19.10 -9.49
C GLY A 244 -10.41 -19.29 -9.76
N PRO A 245 -10.84 -20.49 -10.25
CA PRO A 245 -12.26 -20.76 -10.38
C PRO A 245 -12.96 -20.65 -9.03
N TYR A 246 -14.11 -19.96 -9.01
CA TYR A 246 -14.91 -19.79 -7.81
C TYR A 246 -15.49 -21.12 -7.31
N THR A 247 -15.57 -21.29 -6.01
CA THR A 247 -16.26 -22.40 -5.34
C THR A 247 -17.10 -21.88 -4.19
N LYS A 248 -18.23 -22.54 -3.93
CA LYS A 248 -19.07 -22.30 -2.75
C LYS A 248 -18.63 -23.10 -1.52
N SER A 249 -17.67 -24.01 -1.70
CA SER A 249 -17.16 -24.89 -0.65
C SER A 249 -15.91 -24.33 -0.01
N ILE A 250 -15.68 -24.68 1.25
CA ILE A 250 -14.46 -24.33 1.98
C ILE A 250 -13.30 -25.14 1.39
N ASN A 251 -12.21 -24.47 1.07
CA ASN A 251 -10.96 -25.08 0.66
C ASN A 251 -9.80 -24.40 1.40
N PHE A 252 -8.99 -25.20 2.10
CA PHE A 252 -7.78 -24.74 2.80
C PHE A 252 -6.51 -25.04 2.01
N ASP A 253 -6.62 -25.83 0.94
CA ASP A 253 -5.46 -26.23 0.13
C ASP A 253 -5.27 -25.25 -1.03
N LEU A 254 -4.16 -24.53 -0.98
CA LEU A 254 -3.77 -23.58 -2.03
C LEU A 254 -3.29 -24.25 -3.30
N PHE A 255 -2.87 -25.51 -3.23
CA PHE A 255 -2.28 -26.24 -4.33
C PHE A 255 -3.25 -27.19 -5.03
N SER A 256 -4.45 -27.37 -4.51
CA SER A 256 -5.45 -28.23 -5.13
C SER A 256 -6.87 -27.65 -5.05
N GLY A 257 -7.65 -27.93 -6.09
CA GLY A 257 -9.05 -27.53 -6.16
C GLY A 257 -9.29 -26.03 -6.33
N ASN A 258 -10.57 -25.70 -6.43
CA ASN A 258 -11.02 -24.32 -6.58
C ASN A 258 -11.02 -23.60 -5.22
N MET A 259 -10.67 -22.33 -5.20
CA MET A 259 -10.66 -21.52 -3.99
C MET A 259 -11.45 -20.23 -4.20
N ALA A 260 -12.37 -19.94 -3.30
CA ALA A 260 -13.11 -18.70 -3.29
C ALA A 260 -12.27 -17.58 -2.65
N SER A 261 -12.68 -16.34 -2.91
CA SER A 261 -12.24 -15.15 -2.19
C SER A 261 -13.39 -14.16 -2.09
N LEU A 262 -13.30 -13.17 -1.21
CA LEU A 262 -14.35 -12.15 -1.08
C LEU A 262 -14.58 -11.38 -2.39
N PRO A 263 -13.54 -10.94 -3.15
CA PRO A 263 -13.78 -10.32 -4.45
C PRO A 263 -14.45 -11.25 -5.47
N THR A 264 -14.13 -12.54 -5.50
CA THR A 264 -14.81 -13.48 -6.41
C THR A 264 -16.24 -13.77 -6.00
N MET A 265 -16.53 -13.81 -4.69
CA MET A 265 -17.89 -13.92 -4.16
C MET A 265 -18.74 -12.72 -4.54
N ILE A 266 -18.21 -11.49 -4.37
CA ILE A 266 -18.86 -10.27 -4.81
C ILE A 266 -19.14 -10.31 -6.31
N ASN A 267 -18.15 -10.71 -7.12
CA ASN A 267 -18.31 -10.77 -8.58
C ASN A 267 -19.34 -11.81 -9.02
N GLN A 268 -19.43 -12.94 -8.32
CA GLN A 268 -20.40 -14.00 -8.62
C GLN A 268 -21.85 -13.54 -8.42
N ASP A 269 -22.12 -12.89 -7.28
CA ASP A 269 -23.48 -12.53 -6.90
C ASP A 269 -23.93 -11.14 -7.42
N ARG A 270 -22.99 -10.27 -7.87
CA ARG A 270 -23.29 -8.89 -8.33
C ARG A 270 -24.15 -8.81 -9.58
N THR A 271 -24.17 -9.85 -10.40
CA THR A 271 -24.95 -9.90 -11.65
C THR A 271 -26.35 -10.47 -11.42
N GLU A 272 -26.64 -10.94 -10.23
CA GLU A 272 -27.93 -11.48 -9.85
C GLU A 272 -28.86 -10.35 -9.39
N PHE A 273 -30.15 -10.46 -9.76
CA PHE A 273 -31.17 -9.47 -9.41
C PHE A 273 -32.03 -9.87 -8.22
N LEU A 274 -31.76 -11.04 -7.63
CA LEU A 274 -32.52 -11.57 -6.50
C LEU A 274 -32.02 -10.95 -5.19
N ASP A 275 -32.95 -10.51 -4.34
CA ASP A 275 -32.65 -9.84 -3.08
C ASP A 275 -31.65 -10.59 -2.21
N ALA A 276 -31.75 -11.92 -2.17
CA ALA A 276 -30.83 -12.77 -1.40
C ALA A 276 -29.37 -12.66 -1.90
N ALA A 277 -29.17 -12.67 -3.21
CA ALA A 277 -27.84 -12.51 -3.81
C ALA A 277 -27.31 -11.09 -3.63
N VAL A 278 -28.15 -10.09 -3.82
CA VAL A 278 -27.80 -8.66 -3.59
C VAL A 278 -27.36 -8.44 -2.15
N GLN A 279 -28.10 -8.98 -1.17
CA GLN A 279 -27.72 -8.88 0.25
C GLN A 279 -26.37 -9.55 0.55
N ARG A 280 -26.09 -10.74 -0.03
CA ARG A 280 -24.80 -11.41 0.10
C ARG A 280 -23.66 -10.59 -0.51
N THR A 281 -23.89 -9.97 -1.66
CA THR A 281 -22.91 -9.10 -2.30
C THR A 281 -22.51 -7.94 -1.39
N TRP A 282 -23.50 -7.23 -0.82
CA TRP A 282 -23.23 -6.14 0.13
C TRP A 282 -22.57 -6.63 1.42
N GLY A 283 -23.01 -7.78 1.93
CA GLY A 283 -22.38 -8.43 3.08
C GLY A 283 -20.91 -8.78 2.83
N ALA A 284 -20.59 -9.35 1.67
CA ALA A 284 -19.23 -9.70 1.29
C ALA A 284 -18.35 -8.44 1.09
N ALA A 285 -18.90 -7.39 0.49
CA ALA A 285 -18.19 -6.11 0.33
C ALA A 285 -17.85 -5.47 1.69
N LEU A 286 -18.84 -5.43 2.61
CA LEU A 286 -18.60 -4.91 3.96
C LEU A 286 -17.61 -5.78 4.73
N THR A 287 -17.69 -7.10 4.59
CA THR A 287 -16.73 -8.04 5.20
C THR A 287 -15.31 -7.80 4.70
N LEU A 288 -15.12 -7.59 3.40
CA LEU A 288 -13.81 -7.29 2.84
C LEU A 288 -13.23 -5.99 3.43
N ILE A 289 -14.04 -4.93 3.50
CA ILE A 289 -13.63 -3.65 4.12
C ILE A 289 -13.22 -3.87 5.58
N LEU A 290 -14.01 -4.61 6.35
CA LEU A 290 -13.72 -4.89 7.76
C LEU A 290 -12.44 -5.71 7.94
N VAL A 291 -12.24 -6.76 7.15
CA VAL A 291 -11.02 -7.60 7.22
C VAL A 291 -9.79 -6.76 6.91
N VAL A 292 -9.82 -5.96 5.84
CA VAL A 292 -8.72 -5.06 5.48
C VAL A 292 -8.48 -4.01 6.59
N MET A 293 -9.53 -3.43 7.13
CA MET A 293 -9.44 -2.45 8.22
C MET A 293 -8.84 -3.05 9.49
N LEU A 294 -9.26 -4.26 9.88
CA LEU A 294 -8.74 -4.97 11.04
C LEU A 294 -7.25 -5.33 10.86
N LEU A 295 -6.85 -5.80 9.68
CA LEU A 295 -5.45 -6.07 9.38
C LEU A 295 -4.60 -4.79 9.45
N ASN A 296 -5.09 -3.68 8.89
CA ASN A 296 -4.41 -2.38 8.99
C ASN A 296 -4.31 -1.90 10.44
N LEU A 297 -5.37 -2.06 11.23
CA LEU A 297 -5.36 -1.69 12.64
C LEU A 297 -4.37 -2.55 13.44
N ALA A 298 -4.39 -3.87 13.25
CA ALA A 298 -3.46 -4.79 13.89
C ALA A 298 -2.00 -4.45 13.54
N GLY A 299 -1.70 -4.19 12.27
CA GLY A 299 -0.35 -3.78 11.87
C GLY A 299 0.08 -2.44 12.46
N ARG A 300 -0.83 -1.44 12.54
CA ARG A 300 -0.52 -0.16 13.19
C ARG A 300 -0.26 -0.32 14.68
N LEU A 301 -0.99 -1.20 15.36
CA LEU A 301 -0.73 -1.53 16.76
C LEU A 301 0.65 -2.15 16.94
N ILE A 302 1.02 -3.11 16.08
CA ILE A 302 2.37 -3.71 16.08
C ILE A 302 3.44 -2.63 15.86
N ALA A 303 3.24 -1.71 14.88
CA ALA A 303 4.17 -0.60 14.63
C ALA A 303 4.34 0.32 15.85
N ARG A 304 3.27 0.51 16.62
CA ARG A 304 3.31 1.35 17.83
C ARG A 304 4.12 0.72 18.96
N PHE A 305 4.01 -0.60 19.14
CA PHE A 305 4.78 -1.35 20.15
C PHE A 305 6.22 -1.64 19.74
N GLY A 306 6.53 -1.61 18.44
CA GLY A 306 7.89 -1.77 17.92
C GLY A 306 8.75 -0.50 17.94
N LYS A 307 8.27 0.61 18.49
CA LYS A 307 9.10 1.79 18.78
C LYS A 307 9.88 1.54 20.06
N VAL A 308 11.08 0.99 19.91
CA VAL A 308 12.13 0.97 20.93
C VAL A 308 13.12 2.07 20.63
#